data_7e5049c84b4e1df0923c7e6478f3c15c
#
_entry.id   7e5049c84b4e1df0923c7e6478f3c15c
#
_cell.length_a   1.000
_cell.length_b   1.000
_cell.length_c   1.000
_cell.angle_alpha   90.00
_cell.angle_beta   90.00
_cell.angle_gamma   90.00
#
_symmetry.space_group_name_H-M   'P 1'
#
loop_
_entity.id
_entity.type
_entity.pdbx_description
1 polymer ?
#
loop_
_entity_poly.entity_id
_entity_poly.type
_entity_poly.pdbx_seq_one_letter_code
_entity_poly.pdbx_strand_id
1 'polypeptide(L)'
;MKTIATFEVGLKAFLVRHGRLLVVRERVAPQLWELPGGRFDVGEETVPTSAILARELGEELGAALRWELVGLRDAWVRPAPERGTHVFLLGFECRWLAGEIALSDEHVESRWIDPDQWRALPFAEPYPEVLECFWSRGPTGPGAG
;
A
#
# COMPACT_ATOMS: atom_id res chain seq x y z
N MET A 1 -26.53 -23.74 9.62
CA MET A 1 -26.02 -22.44 10.14
C MET A 1 -24.96 -21.89 9.20
N LYS A 2 -25.04 -20.63 8.90
CA LYS A 2 -24.07 -19.97 8.04
C LYS A 2 -22.77 -19.68 8.82
N THR A 3 -21.63 -20.06 8.23
CA THR A 3 -20.32 -19.76 8.81
C THR A 3 -19.71 -18.55 8.08
N ILE A 4 -19.31 -17.54 8.83
CA ILE A 4 -18.77 -16.30 8.26
C ILE A 4 -17.26 -16.41 8.19
N ALA A 5 -16.70 -16.06 7.03
CA ALA A 5 -15.25 -16.00 6.86
C ALA A 5 -14.65 -14.84 7.64
N THR A 6 -13.48 -15.08 8.21
CA THR A 6 -12.72 -14.04 8.92
C THR A 6 -11.40 -13.77 8.19
N PHE A 7 -10.93 -12.53 8.27
CA PHE A 7 -9.73 -12.07 7.62
C PHE A 7 -8.89 -11.24 8.57
N GLU A 8 -7.58 -11.26 8.40
CA GLU A 8 -6.76 -10.16 8.89
C GLU A 8 -7.00 -8.99 7.95
N VAL A 9 -6.96 -7.77 8.47
CA VAL A 9 -7.21 -6.56 7.67
C VAL A 9 -5.95 -5.71 7.64
N GLY A 10 -5.60 -5.24 6.45
CA GLY A 10 -4.49 -4.33 6.26
C GLY A 10 -4.86 -3.16 5.38
N LEU A 11 -4.07 -2.12 5.47
CA LEU A 11 -4.22 -0.90 4.70
C LEU A 11 -2.97 -0.66 3.86
N LYS A 12 -3.16 -0.28 2.60
CA LYS A 12 -2.06 0.06 1.68
C LYS A 12 -2.29 1.45 1.11
N ALA A 13 -1.21 2.11 0.73
CA ALA A 13 -1.28 3.43 0.13
C ALA A 13 -0.85 3.38 -1.34
N PHE A 14 -1.73 3.93 -2.20
CA PHE A 14 -1.33 4.38 -3.52
C PHE A 14 -0.83 5.81 -3.36
N LEU A 15 0.44 5.96 -2.99
CA LEU A 15 1.03 7.28 -2.75
C LEU A 15 1.56 7.84 -4.07
N VAL A 16 0.95 8.95 -4.50
CA VAL A 16 1.21 9.55 -5.81
C VAL A 16 1.97 10.86 -5.66
N ARG A 17 3.03 11.00 -6.45
CA ARG A 17 3.85 12.21 -6.56
C ARG A 17 4.10 12.49 -8.04
N HIS A 18 3.59 13.60 -8.53
CA HIS A 18 3.77 14.03 -9.92
C HIS A 18 3.44 12.91 -10.94
N GLY A 19 2.31 12.24 -10.72
CA GLY A 19 1.86 11.17 -11.59
C GLY A 19 2.59 9.84 -11.43
N ARG A 20 3.52 9.75 -10.49
CA ARG A 20 4.27 8.53 -10.18
C ARG A 20 3.78 7.91 -8.89
N LEU A 21 3.89 6.59 -8.81
CA LEU A 21 3.46 5.80 -7.67
C LEU A 21 4.66 5.31 -6.87
N LEU A 22 4.59 5.44 -5.53
CA LEU A 22 5.62 4.88 -4.66
C LEU A 22 5.41 3.38 -4.49
N VAL A 23 6.47 2.63 -4.77
CA VAL A 23 6.51 1.18 -4.49
C VAL A 23 7.74 0.87 -3.65
N VAL A 24 7.64 -0.19 -2.85
CA VAL A 24 8.68 -0.61 -1.92
C VAL A 24 9.02 -2.07 -2.14
N ARG A 25 10.27 -2.43 -1.89
CA ARG A 25 10.79 -3.78 -2.10
C ARG A 25 11.04 -4.45 -0.77
N GLU A 26 10.45 -5.63 -0.57
CA GLU A 26 10.58 -6.38 0.67
C GLU A 26 12.02 -6.81 0.93
N ARG A 27 12.43 -6.81 2.20
CA ARG A 27 13.74 -7.32 2.62
C ARG A 27 13.79 -8.83 2.55
N VAL A 28 12.68 -9.49 2.90
CA VAL A 28 12.59 -10.95 2.93
C VAL A 28 12.56 -11.52 1.50
N ALA A 29 13.38 -12.55 1.25
CA ALA A 29 13.36 -13.22 -0.05
C ALA A 29 11.98 -13.79 -0.36
N PRO A 30 11.52 -13.70 -1.62
CA PRO A 30 12.27 -13.33 -2.84
C PRO A 30 12.37 -11.82 -3.13
N GLN A 31 12.17 -10.95 -2.16
CA GLN A 31 12.31 -9.50 -2.27
C GLN A 31 11.40 -8.88 -3.35
N LEU A 32 10.13 -9.24 -3.31
CA LEU A 32 9.13 -8.74 -4.24
C LEU A 32 8.74 -7.29 -3.92
N TRP A 33 8.25 -6.59 -4.91
CA TRP A 33 7.73 -5.24 -4.76
C TRP A 33 6.29 -5.24 -4.29
N GLU A 34 5.91 -4.21 -3.55
CA GLU A 34 4.57 -4.02 -3.01
C GLU A 34 4.28 -2.55 -2.78
N LEU A 35 3.04 -2.26 -2.36
CA LEU A 35 2.67 -0.93 -1.88
C LEU A 35 3.00 -0.82 -0.39
N PRO A 36 3.35 0.38 0.10
CA PRO A 36 3.58 0.59 1.53
C PRO A 36 2.26 0.51 2.32
N GLY A 37 2.36 0.11 3.58
CA GLY A 37 1.24 -0.04 4.49
C GLY A 37 1.40 -1.25 5.38
N GLY A 38 0.39 -1.58 6.18
CA GLY A 38 0.45 -2.69 7.10
C GLY A 38 -0.91 -3.07 7.66
N ARG A 39 -0.91 -4.05 8.55
CA ARG A 39 -2.12 -4.63 9.12
C ARG A 39 -2.53 -3.94 10.40
N PHE A 40 -3.80 -4.06 10.76
CA PHE A 40 -4.30 -3.69 12.07
C PHE A 40 -3.67 -4.59 13.13
N ASP A 41 -3.20 -4.00 14.21
CA ASP A 41 -2.76 -4.73 15.39
C ASP A 41 -3.94 -4.98 16.33
N VAL A 42 -3.80 -5.98 17.21
CA VAL A 42 -4.77 -6.21 18.28
C VAL A 42 -4.83 -4.94 19.14
N GLY A 43 -6.05 -4.47 19.39
CA GLY A 43 -6.30 -3.22 20.10
C GLY A 43 -6.61 -2.05 19.19
N GLU A 44 -6.42 -2.21 17.88
CA GLU A 44 -6.69 -1.15 16.89
C GLU A 44 -8.03 -1.32 16.17
N GLU A 45 -8.84 -2.30 16.54
CA GLU A 45 -10.04 -2.69 15.81
C GLU A 45 -11.06 -1.56 15.63
N THR A 46 -11.06 -0.59 16.54
CA THR A 46 -11.98 0.55 16.48
C THR A 46 -11.29 1.87 16.17
N VAL A 47 -9.99 1.83 15.89
CA VAL A 47 -9.23 3.04 15.51
C VAL A 47 -9.58 3.40 14.06
N PRO A 48 -9.79 4.70 13.75
CA PRO A 48 -10.07 5.10 12.37
C PRO A 48 -9.00 4.66 11.40
N THR A 49 -9.41 4.21 10.21
CA THR A 49 -8.48 3.69 9.20
C THR A 49 -7.42 4.72 8.79
N SER A 50 -7.78 6.01 8.75
CA SER A 50 -6.83 7.07 8.43
C SER A 50 -5.70 7.17 9.44
N ALA A 51 -5.99 6.94 10.72
CA ALA A 51 -4.98 6.96 11.78
C ALA A 51 -4.06 5.73 11.70
N ILE A 52 -4.62 4.55 11.39
CA ILE A 52 -3.83 3.33 11.17
C ILE A 52 -2.89 3.52 9.97
N LEU A 53 -3.41 4.04 8.87
CA LEU A 53 -2.60 4.29 7.68
C LEU A 53 -1.47 5.27 7.98
N ALA A 54 -1.75 6.35 8.71
CA ALA A 54 -0.75 7.34 9.11
C ALA A 54 0.36 6.71 9.97
N ARG A 55 -0.01 5.83 10.90
CA ARG A 55 0.96 5.12 11.73
C ARG A 55 1.85 4.22 10.87
N GLU A 56 1.25 3.40 10.01
CA GLU A 56 2.00 2.48 9.15
C GLU A 56 2.94 3.23 8.19
N LEU A 57 2.46 4.28 7.54
CA LEU A 57 3.30 5.06 6.63
C LEU A 57 4.43 5.78 7.39
N GLY A 58 4.15 6.27 8.59
CA GLY A 58 5.19 6.88 9.42
C GLY A 58 6.28 5.89 9.80
N GLU A 59 5.91 4.65 10.16
CA GLU A 59 6.86 3.60 10.50
C GLU A 59 7.68 3.17 9.27
N GLU A 60 7.04 2.96 8.14
CA GLU A 60 7.71 2.42 6.95
C GLU A 60 8.46 3.45 6.12
N LEU A 61 7.95 4.67 6.04
CA LEU A 61 8.44 5.69 5.10
C LEU A 61 9.10 6.90 5.78
N GLY A 62 9.07 6.94 7.11
CA GLY A 62 9.75 7.97 7.88
C GLY A 62 8.87 9.16 8.25
N ALA A 63 9.34 9.91 9.26
CA ALA A 63 8.58 11.00 9.86
C ALA A 63 8.60 12.31 9.06
N ALA A 64 9.48 12.43 8.07
CA ALA A 64 9.58 13.64 7.26
C ALA A 64 8.50 13.71 6.19
N LEU A 65 7.89 12.57 5.85
CA LEU A 65 6.88 12.50 4.80
C LEU A 65 5.62 13.27 5.18
N ARG A 66 5.16 14.10 4.27
CA ARG A 66 3.88 14.80 4.37
C ARG A 66 3.00 14.39 3.18
N TRP A 67 1.80 13.96 3.48
CA TRP A 67 0.85 13.49 2.47
C TRP A 67 -0.57 13.79 2.92
N GLU A 68 -1.50 13.74 1.98
CA GLU A 68 -2.92 13.88 2.30
C GLU A 68 -3.69 12.69 1.75
N LEU A 69 -4.74 12.31 2.45
CA LEU A 69 -5.64 11.24 2.06
C LEU A 69 -6.59 11.77 0.97
N VAL A 70 -6.65 11.07 -0.15
CA VAL A 70 -7.63 11.36 -1.22
C VAL A 70 -8.88 10.52 -1.00
N GLY A 71 -8.74 9.21 -0.80
CA GLY A 71 -9.87 8.34 -0.53
C GLY A 71 -9.59 6.87 -0.78
N LEU A 72 -10.57 6.05 -0.45
CA LEU A 72 -10.51 4.61 -0.73
C LEU A 72 -10.52 4.40 -2.24
N ARG A 73 -9.57 3.60 -2.73
CA ARG A 73 -9.40 3.39 -4.16
C ARG A 73 -9.77 1.98 -4.61
N ASP A 74 -9.38 0.97 -3.83
CA ASP A 74 -9.54 -0.42 -4.21
C ASP A 74 -9.48 -1.30 -2.97
N ALA A 75 -9.90 -2.54 -3.13
CA ALA A 75 -9.79 -3.57 -2.10
C ALA A 75 -9.50 -4.90 -2.76
N TRP A 76 -8.67 -5.72 -2.11
CA TRP A 76 -8.30 -7.04 -2.64
C TRP A 76 -7.94 -7.98 -1.50
N VAL A 77 -7.85 -9.27 -1.79
CA VAL A 77 -7.49 -10.29 -0.83
C VAL A 77 -6.15 -10.92 -1.23
N ARG A 78 -5.28 -11.06 -0.25
CA ARG A 78 -4.01 -11.76 -0.41
C ARG A 78 -4.02 -13.01 0.48
N PRO A 79 -3.73 -14.20 -0.07
CA PRO A 79 -3.55 -15.39 0.76
C PRO A 79 -2.35 -15.23 1.69
N ALA A 80 -2.49 -15.74 2.92
CA ALA A 80 -1.40 -15.79 3.88
C ALA A 80 -1.35 -17.22 4.48
N PRO A 81 -0.97 -18.22 3.68
CA PRO A 81 -1.03 -19.62 4.09
C PRO A 81 -0.11 -19.92 5.28
N GLU A 82 0.99 -19.21 5.41
CA GLU A 82 1.91 -19.34 6.55
C GLU A 82 1.24 -18.97 7.88
N ARG A 83 0.16 -18.22 7.82
CA ARG A 83 -0.62 -17.80 8.98
C ARG A 83 -1.98 -18.52 9.07
N GLY A 84 -2.26 -19.39 8.11
CA GLY A 84 -3.53 -20.11 8.04
C GLY A 84 -4.75 -19.22 7.77
N THR A 85 -4.56 -18.07 7.13
CA THR A 85 -5.64 -17.12 6.88
C THR A 85 -5.46 -16.38 5.55
N HIS A 86 -6.32 -15.40 5.32
CA HIS A 86 -6.23 -14.46 4.21
C HIS A 86 -6.18 -13.05 4.78
N VAL A 87 -5.58 -12.13 4.04
CA VAL A 87 -5.51 -10.72 4.40
C VAL A 87 -6.40 -9.92 3.46
N PHE A 88 -7.36 -9.21 4.02
CA PHE A 88 -8.20 -8.29 3.27
C PHE A 88 -7.53 -6.91 3.29
N LEU A 89 -7.17 -6.41 2.12
CA LEU A 89 -6.42 -5.17 1.99
C LEU A 89 -7.30 -4.08 1.39
N LEU A 90 -7.25 -2.91 2.01
CA LEU A 90 -7.91 -1.70 1.53
C LEU A 90 -6.83 -0.74 1.06
N GLY A 91 -6.90 -0.34 -0.21
CA GLY A 91 -5.94 0.57 -0.80
C GLY A 91 -6.48 1.98 -0.88
N PHE A 92 -5.80 2.91 -0.21
CA PHE A 92 -6.17 4.33 -0.18
C PHE A 92 -5.24 5.13 -1.08
N GLU A 93 -5.83 5.95 -1.93
CA GLU A 93 -5.04 6.91 -2.69
C GLU A 93 -4.62 8.05 -1.77
N CYS A 94 -3.32 8.38 -1.83
CA CYS A 94 -2.71 9.43 -1.03
C CYS A 94 -1.86 10.31 -1.95
N ARG A 95 -1.83 11.61 -1.68
CA ARG A 95 -1.04 12.56 -2.45
C ARG A 95 0.17 13.00 -1.64
N TRP A 96 1.37 12.84 -2.22
CA TRP A 96 2.59 13.37 -1.63
C TRP A 96 2.55 14.91 -1.61
N LEU A 97 2.93 15.50 -0.49
CA LEU A 97 2.98 16.95 -0.33
C LEU A 97 4.41 17.43 -0.15
N ALA A 98 5.20 16.74 0.65
CA ALA A 98 6.58 17.13 0.97
C ALA A 98 7.32 15.99 1.65
N GLY A 99 8.63 16.10 1.73
CA GLY A 99 9.48 15.20 2.50
C GLY A 99 9.97 14.00 1.70
N GLU A 100 11.17 13.56 2.03
CA GLU A 100 11.78 12.40 1.38
C GLU A 100 11.46 11.13 2.15
N ILE A 101 11.55 10.00 1.46
CA ILE A 101 11.31 8.67 2.01
C ILE A 101 12.54 8.23 2.81
N ALA A 102 12.32 7.76 4.03
CA ALA A 102 13.33 7.11 4.86
C ALA A 102 12.80 5.74 5.28
N LEU A 103 13.27 4.69 4.62
CA LEU A 103 12.74 3.33 4.82
C LEU A 103 13.12 2.76 6.18
N SER A 104 12.18 1.98 6.74
CA SER A 104 12.47 1.11 7.90
C SER A 104 13.21 -0.14 7.45
N ASP A 105 13.48 -1.04 8.41
CA ASP A 105 14.16 -2.31 8.14
C ASP A 105 13.33 -3.31 7.33
N GLU A 106 12.04 -3.06 7.18
CA GLU A 106 11.14 -3.98 6.46
C GLU A 106 11.38 -3.98 4.95
N HIS A 107 11.91 -2.87 4.42
CA HIS A 107 12.12 -2.70 2.99
C HIS A 107 13.55 -2.31 2.68
N VAL A 108 14.05 -2.76 1.53
CA VAL A 108 15.44 -2.50 1.11
C VAL A 108 15.55 -1.42 0.05
N GLU A 109 14.44 -1.09 -0.61
CA GLU A 109 14.44 -0.12 -1.70
C GLU A 109 13.06 0.51 -1.85
N SER A 110 13.01 1.77 -2.28
CA SER A 110 11.78 2.44 -2.70
C SER A 110 12.00 3.07 -4.07
N ARG A 111 10.94 3.14 -4.87
CA ARG A 111 10.96 3.82 -6.17
C ARG A 111 9.65 4.55 -6.41
N TRP A 112 9.77 5.68 -7.07
CA TRP A 112 8.64 6.37 -7.69
C TRP A 112 8.59 5.89 -9.14
N ILE A 113 7.52 5.19 -9.54
CA ILE A 113 7.44 4.57 -10.86
C ILE A 113 6.36 5.22 -11.73
N ASP A 114 6.65 5.30 -13.02
CA ASP A 114 5.69 5.72 -14.04
C ASP A 114 4.72 4.59 -14.39
N PRO A 115 3.57 4.91 -15.01
CA PRO A 115 2.57 3.89 -15.39
C PRO A 115 3.09 2.76 -16.27
N ASP A 116 4.15 3.00 -17.03
CA ASP A 116 4.71 2.01 -17.95
C ASP A 116 5.89 1.23 -17.38
N GLN A 117 6.30 1.53 -16.14
CA GLN A 117 7.47 0.89 -15.51
C GLN A 117 7.13 -0.32 -14.64
N TRP A 118 5.91 -0.39 -14.13
CA TRP A 118 5.58 -1.38 -13.10
C TRP A 118 5.67 -2.83 -13.61
N ARG A 119 5.37 -3.06 -14.88
CA ARG A 119 5.40 -4.42 -15.44
C ARG A 119 6.80 -5.01 -15.49
N ALA A 120 7.85 -4.19 -15.43
CA ALA A 120 9.22 -4.65 -15.43
C ALA A 120 9.70 -5.09 -14.03
N LEU A 121 8.93 -4.83 -12.98
CA LEU A 121 9.29 -5.18 -11.62
C LEU A 121 8.56 -6.44 -11.13
N PRO A 122 9.22 -7.31 -10.36
CA PRO A 122 8.57 -8.50 -9.81
C PRO A 122 7.73 -8.13 -8.58
N PHE A 123 6.44 -7.96 -8.78
CA PHE A 123 5.50 -7.67 -7.70
C PHE A 123 4.95 -8.92 -7.06
N ALA A 124 4.67 -8.84 -5.75
CA ALA A 124 3.92 -9.86 -5.05
C ALA A 124 2.48 -9.93 -5.61
N GLU A 125 1.92 -11.14 -5.59
CA GLU A 125 0.51 -11.30 -5.97
C GLU A 125 -0.41 -10.75 -4.87
N PRO A 126 -1.54 -10.12 -5.20
CA PRO A 126 -2.09 -9.89 -6.54
C PRO A 126 -1.79 -8.48 -7.11
N TYR A 127 -0.68 -7.85 -6.74
CA TYR A 127 -0.36 -6.49 -7.18
C TYR A 127 -0.38 -6.24 -8.70
N PRO A 128 0.03 -7.20 -9.55
CA PRO A 128 -0.09 -6.95 -10.99
C PRO A 128 -1.51 -6.55 -11.42
N GLU A 129 -2.54 -7.25 -10.93
CA GLU A 129 -3.94 -6.90 -11.24
C GLU A 129 -4.36 -5.60 -10.58
N VAL A 130 -3.93 -5.37 -9.34
CA VAL A 130 -4.23 -4.15 -8.58
C VAL A 130 -3.65 -2.93 -9.30
N LEU A 131 -2.42 -3.01 -9.74
CA LEU A 131 -1.75 -1.89 -10.43
C LEU A 131 -2.33 -1.65 -11.82
N GLU A 132 -2.70 -2.70 -12.53
CA GLU A 132 -3.39 -2.54 -13.82
C GLU A 132 -4.71 -1.78 -13.64
N CYS A 133 -5.47 -2.14 -12.62
CA CYS A 133 -6.72 -1.45 -12.30
C CYS A 133 -6.47 0.00 -11.91
N PHE A 134 -5.46 0.24 -11.07
CA PHE A 134 -5.11 1.61 -10.66
C PHE A 134 -4.76 2.48 -11.85
N TRP A 135 -3.84 2.02 -12.70
CA TRP A 135 -3.36 2.81 -13.83
C TRP A 135 -4.40 2.96 -14.94
N SER A 136 -5.36 2.04 -15.06
CA SER A 136 -6.42 2.16 -16.06
C SER A 136 -7.32 3.36 -15.79
N ARG A 137 -7.50 3.73 -14.52
CA ARG A 137 -8.26 4.91 -14.10
C ARG A 137 -7.37 6.14 -13.92
N GLY A 138 -6.10 5.92 -13.60
CA GLY A 138 -5.15 6.97 -13.26
C GLY A 138 -5.40 7.60 -11.89
N PRO A 139 -4.43 8.38 -11.39
CA PRO A 139 -4.60 9.13 -10.14
C PRO A 139 -5.75 10.12 -10.21
N THR A 140 -6.34 10.41 -9.04
CA THR A 140 -7.51 11.28 -8.91
C THR A 140 -7.07 12.73 -8.64
N GLY A 141 -7.88 13.69 -9.13
CA GLY A 141 -7.81 15.09 -8.74
C GLY A 141 -6.84 15.94 -9.54
N PRO A 142 -6.86 17.26 -9.27
CA PRO A 142 -6.01 18.24 -9.99
C PRO A 142 -4.54 17.99 -9.71
N GLY A 143 -3.70 18.12 -10.75
CA GLY A 143 -2.27 17.89 -10.62
C GLY A 143 -1.86 16.44 -10.54
N ALA A 144 -2.78 15.51 -10.75
CA ALA A 144 -2.51 14.08 -10.78
C ALA A 144 -1.90 13.62 -12.11
N GLY A 145 -1.96 14.45 -13.13
CA GLY A 145 -1.40 14.16 -14.44
C GLY A 145 0.06 14.51 -14.59
#